data_7eb80606d617459b3d321ffae60ce4ec
#
_entry.id   7eb80606d617459b3d321ffae60ce4ec
#
_cell.length_a   1.000
_cell.length_b   1.000
_cell.length_c   1.000
_cell.angle_alpha   90.00
_cell.angle_beta   90.00
_cell.angle_gamma   90.00
#
_symmetry.space_group_name_H-M   'P 1'
#
loop_
_entity.id
_entity.type
_entity.pdbx_description
1 polymer ?
#
loop_
_entity_poly.entity_id
_entity_poly.type
_entity_poly.pdbx_seq_one_letter_code
_entity_poly.pdbx_strand_id
1 'polypeptide(L)'
;MRAACEASKTPGLTYLYIRDADKVGHAYGWESEQWTAVFERVDEQLAQLHRLAPRGTLIVIVADHGMVGSDPDQRVDIAENPELARGVALVGGEPRSLMLYAEPDCDPNDIARRWRDRLGDAALV
;
A
#
# COMPACT_ATOMS: atom_id res chain seq x y z
N MET A 1 22.19 5.27 9.06
CA MET A 1 22.63 6.06 7.87
C MET A 1 24.15 6.10 7.66
N ARG A 2 25.00 6.33 8.68
CA ARG A 2 26.46 6.35 8.48
C ARG A 2 27.02 5.06 7.85
N ALA A 3 26.56 3.89 8.25
CA ALA A 3 27.02 2.61 7.69
C ALA A 3 26.68 2.42 6.19
N ALA A 4 25.60 3.04 5.72
CA ALA A 4 25.23 2.99 4.30
C ALA A 4 26.11 3.87 3.40
N CYS A 5 26.82 4.83 4.01
CA CYS A 5 27.69 5.77 3.29
C CYS A 5 29.17 5.40 3.33
N GLU A 6 29.55 4.33 4.02
CA GLU A 6 30.93 3.84 3.98
C GLU A 6 31.21 3.20 2.64
N ALA A 7 32.04 3.87 1.83
CA ALA A 7 32.39 3.41 0.48
C ALA A 7 33.08 2.04 0.54
N SER A 8 32.36 1.02 0.12
CA SER A 8 32.97 -0.26 -0.23
C SER A 8 33.78 -0.07 -1.53
N LYS A 9 34.96 -0.67 -1.62
CA LYS A 9 35.75 -0.73 -2.87
C LYS A 9 35.08 -1.63 -3.92
N THR A 10 34.05 -2.37 -3.55
CA THR A 10 33.26 -3.22 -4.43
C THR A 10 31.86 -2.64 -4.59
N PRO A 11 31.21 -2.83 -5.75
CA PRO A 11 29.81 -2.46 -5.92
C PRO A 11 28.93 -3.07 -4.82
N GLY A 12 28.10 -2.26 -4.20
CA GLY A 12 27.21 -2.68 -3.13
C GLY A 12 25.81 -2.17 -3.33
N LEU A 13 24.82 -2.87 -2.79
CA LEU A 13 23.42 -2.46 -2.72
C LEU A 13 23.06 -2.25 -1.26
N THR A 14 22.50 -1.07 -0.95
CA THR A 14 21.95 -0.78 0.37
C THR A 14 20.45 -0.53 0.23
N TYR A 15 19.66 -1.25 1.01
CA TYR A 15 18.22 -1.03 1.12
C TYR A 15 17.93 -0.30 2.42
N LEU A 16 17.27 0.87 2.30
CA LEU A 16 16.81 1.67 3.44
C LEU A 16 15.29 1.74 3.42
N TYR A 17 14.65 1.25 4.47
CA TYR A 17 13.21 1.29 4.64
C TYR A 17 12.79 2.31 5.67
N ILE A 18 11.83 3.17 5.32
CA ILE A 18 11.26 4.22 6.17
C ILE A 18 9.76 3.97 6.27
N ARG A 19 9.31 3.48 7.42
CA ARG A 19 7.90 3.12 7.66
C ARG A 19 7.03 4.26 8.20
N ASP A 20 7.66 5.35 8.63
CA ASP A 20 6.97 6.37 9.44
C ASP A 20 5.87 7.08 8.66
N ALA A 21 6.04 7.31 7.36
CA ALA A 21 5.06 7.93 6.50
C ALA A 21 3.78 7.10 6.43
N ASP A 22 3.90 5.80 6.20
CA ASP A 22 2.78 4.86 6.17
C ASP A 22 2.05 4.82 7.52
N LYS A 23 2.79 4.61 8.60
CA LYS A 23 2.23 4.53 9.95
C LYS A 23 1.44 5.78 10.35
N VAL A 24 1.99 6.98 10.06
CA VAL A 24 1.35 8.23 10.42
C VAL A 24 0.17 8.53 9.50
N GLY A 25 0.29 8.19 8.20
CA GLY A 25 -0.80 8.30 7.25
C GLY A 25 -2.01 7.46 7.64
N HIS A 26 -1.80 6.22 8.10
CA HIS A 26 -2.89 5.37 8.62
C HIS A 26 -3.53 5.89 9.91
N ALA A 27 -2.75 6.54 10.77
CA ALA A 27 -3.25 7.00 12.08
C ALA A 27 -3.95 8.36 12.01
N TYR A 28 -3.49 9.26 11.15
CA TYR A 28 -3.92 10.67 11.14
C TYR A 28 -4.42 11.15 9.77
N GLY A 29 -4.28 10.33 8.73
CA GLY A 29 -4.56 10.70 7.35
C GLY A 29 -3.35 11.36 6.66
N TRP A 30 -3.31 11.20 5.35
CA TRP A 30 -2.20 11.69 4.51
C TRP A 30 -2.20 13.22 4.32
N GLU A 31 -3.31 13.90 4.60
CA GLU A 31 -3.42 15.37 4.56
C GLU A 31 -3.14 16.04 5.92
N SER A 32 -2.74 15.26 6.94
CA SER A 32 -2.52 15.77 8.29
C SER A 32 -1.19 16.51 8.44
N GLU A 33 -1.14 17.45 9.40
CA GLU A 33 0.10 18.11 9.80
C GLU A 33 1.15 17.10 10.29
N GLN A 34 0.70 16.04 10.96
CA GLN A 34 1.58 14.97 11.44
C GLN A 34 2.25 14.23 10.28
N TRP A 35 1.52 13.97 9.21
CA TRP A 35 2.06 13.34 8.02
C TRP A 35 3.05 14.26 7.30
N THR A 36 2.72 15.55 7.14
CA THR A 36 3.62 16.57 6.59
C THR A 36 4.92 16.64 7.38
N ALA A 37 4.86 16.71 8.71
CA ALA A 37 6.04 16.75 9.56
C ALA A 37 6.94 15.50 9.45
N VAL A 38 6.35 14.34 9.15
CA VAL A 38 7.15 13.12 8.86
C VAL A 38 7.89 13.28 7.54
N PHE A 39 7.23 13.77 6.50
CA PHE A 39 7.87 13.96 5.19
C PHE A 39 8.95 15.02 5.21
N GLU A 40 8.77 16.13 5.92
CA GLU A 40 9.82 17.13 6.13
C GLU A 40 11.08 16.50 6.75
N ARG A 41 10.90 15.66 7.77
CA ARG A 41 12.00 14.95 8.42
C ARG A 41 12.66 13.91 7.50
N VAL A 42 11.89 13.21 6.68
CA VAL A 42 12.40 12.27 5.67
C VAL A 42 13.20 13.02 4.62
N ASP A 43 12.70 14.17 4.15
CA ASP A 43 13.39 15.01 3.16
C ASP A 43 14.74 15.53 3.68
N GLU A 44 14.78 16.02 4.92
CA GLU A 44 16.03 16.42 5.57
C GLU A 44 17.04 15.26 5.63
N GLN A 45 16.60 14.06 5.96
CA GLN A 45 17.46 12.87 6.01
C GLN A 45 17.95 12.46 4.63
N LEU A 46 17.09 12.54 3.61
CA LEU A 46 17.47 12.26 2.22
C LEU A 46 18.47 13.31 1.70
N ALA A 47 18.26 14.58 2.01
CA ALA A 47 19.21 15.64 1.68
C ALA A 47 20.58 15.40 2.35
N GLN A 48 20.60 14.92 3.59
CA GLN A 48 21.83 14.52 4.26
C GLN A 48 22.48 13.30 3.61
N LEU A 49 21.70 12.27 3.28
CA LEU A 49 22.17 11.08 2.59
C LEU A 49 22.81 11.45 1.25
N HIS A 50 22.16 12.28 0.46
CA HIS A 50 22.67 12.75 -0.83
C HIS A 50 24.02 13.47 -0.70
N ARG A 51 24.18 14.32 0.33
CA ARG A 51 25.46 15.03 0.58
C ARG A 51 26.60 14.11 1.02
N LEU A 52 26.26 13.03 1.74
CA LEU A 52 27.25 12.09 2.30
C LEU A 52 27.52 10.88 1.40
N ALA A 53 26.68 10.63 0.43
CA ALA A 53 26.84 9.50 -0.48
C ALA A 53 28.13 9.65 -1.31
N PRO A 54 28.91 8.57 -1.47
CA PRO A 54 30.10 8.58 -2.32
C PRO A 54 29.78 8.99 -3.76
N ARG A 55 30.74 9.59 -4.43
CA ARG A 55 30.60 9.92 -5.86
C ARG A 55 30.31 8.66 -6.67
N GLY A 56 29.32 8.73 -7.56
CA GLY A 56 28.90 7.60 -8.38
C GLY A 56 27.84 6.73 -7.72
N THR A 57 27.35 7.08 -6.52
CA THR A 57 26.20 6.41 -5.91
C THR A 57 24.92 6.77 -6.65
N LEU A 58 24.16 5.76 -7.07
CA LEU A 58 22.78 5.91 -7.53
C LEU A 58 21.84 5.78 -6.32
N ILE A 59 21.03 6.79 -6.09
CA ILE A 59 19.97 6.78 -5.08
C ILE A 59 18.64 6.61 -5.81
N VAL A 60 17.90 5.55 -5.48
CA VAL A 60 16.56 5.28 -6.01
C VAL A 60 15.57 5.37 -4.85
N ILE A 61 14.58 6.25 -4.98
CA ILE A 61 13.50 6.43 -4.01
C ILE A 61 12.24 5.83 -4.62
N VAL A 62 11.63 4.90 -3.89
CA VAL A 62 10.40 4.22 -4.32
C VAL A 62 9.39 4.21 -3.18
N ALA A 63 8.12 4.18 -3.53
CA ALA A 63 7.03 3.84 -2.63
C ALA A 63 6.42 2.51 -3.08
N ASP A 64 6.00 1.68 -2.15
CA ASP A 64 5.30 0.42 -2.42
C ASP A 64 3.84 0.68 -2.83
N HIS A 65 3.23 1.75 -2.30
CA HIS A 65 1.90 2.24 -2.68
C HIS A 65 1.74 3.73 -2.38
N GLY A 66 0.64 4.31 -2.83
CA GLY A 66 0.19 5.63 -2.42
C GLY A 66 -0.77 5.57 -1.24
N MET A 67 -1.36 6.72 -0.88
CA MET A 67 -2.42 6.82 0.11
C MET A 67 -3.63 7.55 -0.48
N VAL A 68 -4.81 7.10 -0.10
CA VAL A 68 -6.09 7.76 -0.43
C VAL A 68 -6.92 7.88 0.85
N GLY A 69 -7.75 8.88 0.91
CA GLY A 69 -8.77 8.98 1.95
C GLY A 69 -9.76 7.82 1.83
N SER A 70 -10.17 7.27 2.96
CA SER A 70 -11.24 6.27 3.02
C SER A 70 -12.31 6.77 3.99
N ASP A 71 -13.56 6.62 3.57
CA ASP A 71 -14.73 6.91 4.41
C ASP A 71 -15.19 5.59 5.03
N PRO A 72 -15.14 5.45 6.36
CA PRO A 72 -15.62 4.24 7.03
C PRO A 72 -17.10 3.91 6.74
N ASP A 73 -17.93 4.94 6.49
CA ASP A 73 -19.34 4.76 6.21
C ASP A 73 -19.61 4.18 4.80
N GLN A 74 -18.62 4.26 3.92
CA GLN A 74 -18.68 3.65 2.58
C GLN A 74 -18.08 2.23 2.52
N ARG A 75 -17.68 1.71 3.66
CA ARG A 75 -17.12 0.37 3.74
C ARG A 75 -18.19 -0.69 3.49
N VAL A 76 -17.88 -1.61 2.58
CA VAL A 76 -18.73 -2.78 2.31
C VAL A 76 -18.14 -3.98 3.04
N ASP A 77 -18.86 -4.49 4.05
CA ASP A 77 -18.48 -5.72 4.72
C ASP A 77 -19.11 -6.92 4.01
N ILE A 78 -18.28 -7.84 3.51
CA ILE A 78 -18.73 -9.03 2.78
C ILE A 78 -19.55 -9.95 3.69
N ALA A 79 -19.21 -10.04 4.97
CA ALA A 79 -19.90 -10.89 5.92
C ALA A 79 -21.35 -10.43 6.17
N GLU A 80 -21.60 -9.12 6.04
CA GLU A 80 -22.93 -8.51 6.15
C GLU A 80 -23.71 -8.51 4.82
N ASN A 81 -23.07 -8.95 3.72
CA ASN A 81 -23.67 -8.98 2.40
C ASN A 81 -23.71 -10.41 1.84
N PRO A 82 -24.77 -11.22 2.14
CA PRO A 82 -24.85 -12.60 1.70
C PRO A 82 -24.77 -12.80 0.18
N GLU A 83 -25.17 -11.80 -0.60
CA GLU A 83 -25.03 -11.83 -2.06
C GLU A 83 -23.57 -11.84 -2.52
N LEU A 84 -22.70 -11.10 -1.83
CA LEU A 84 -21.27 -11.07 -2.12
C LEU A 84 -20.58 -12.35 -1.65
N ALA A 85 -21.01 -12.91 -0.52
CA ALA A 85 -20.43 -14.14 0.04
C ALA A 85 -20.82 -15.41 -0.71
N ARG A 86 -21.97 -15.42 -1.40
CA ARG A 86 -22.51 -16.63 -2.04
C ARG A 86 -21.55 -17.22 -3.10
N GLY A 87 -21.18 -18.50 -2.96
CA GLY A 87 -20.29 -19.22 -3.85
C GLY A 87 -18.81 -18.84 -3.73
N VAL A 88 -18.47 -18.05 -2.72
CA VAL A 88 -17.08 -17.68 -2.39
C VAL A 88 -16.61 -18.52 -1.20
N ALA A 89 -15.67 -19.43 -1.47
CA ALA A 89 -15.10 -20.30 -0.45
C ALA A 89 -14.11 -19.56 0.47
N LEU A 90 -13.36 -18.61 -0.10
CA LEU A 90 -12.36 -17.84 0.63
C LEU A 90 -12.18 -16.47 -0.01
N VAL A 91 -11.97 -15.47 0.83
CA VAL A 91 -11.55 -14.13 0.43
C VAL A 91 -10.12 -13.92 0.93
N GLY A 92 -9.21 -13.59 0.04
CA GLY A 92 -7.82 -13.27 0.34
C GLY A 92 -7.46 -11.88 -0.15
N GLY A 93 -6.19 -11.51 -0.02
CA GLY A 93 -5.67 -10.21 -0.45
C GLY A 93 -5.83 -9.12 0.61
N GLU A 94 -5.93 -7.89 0.15
CA GLU A 94 -6.06 -6.70 0.99
C GLU A 94 -7.45 -6.06 0.84
N PRO A 95 -7.89 -5.24 1.79
CA PRO A 95 -9.24 -4.64 1.76
C PRO A 95 -9.60 -3.88 0.49
N ARG A 96 -8.62 -3.40 -0.28
CA ARG A 96 -8.80 -2.69 -1.56
C ARG A 96 -8.36 -3.49 -2.78
N SER A 97 -7.88 -4.71 -2.58
CA SER A 97 -7.44 -5.61 -3.66
C SER A 97 -7.71 -7.05 -3.24
N LEU A 98 -8.98 -7.45 -3.29
CA LEU A 98 -9.43 -8.75 -2.86
C LEU A 98 -9.22 -9.79 -3.96
N MET A 99 -8.89 -11.01 -3.54
CA MET A 99 -8.92 -12.20 -4.36
C MET A 99 -10.06 -13.09 -3.86
N LEU A 100 -10.97 -13.44 -4.77
CA LEU A 100 -12.10 -14.31 -4.47
C LEU A 100 -11.82 -15.72 -4.98
N TYR A 101 -11.87 -16.67 -4.10
CA TYR A 101 -11.74 -18.09 -4.44
C TYR A 101 -13.14 -18.70 -4.48
N ALA A 102 -13.56 -19.16 -5.66
CA ALA A 102 -14.86 -19.75 -5.86
C ALA A 102 -14.95 -21.12 -5.18
N GLU A 103 -16.15 -21.50 -4.74
CA GLU A 103 -16.47 -22.89 -4.37
C GLU A 103 -16.35 -23.80 -5.61
N PRO A 104 -16.03 -25.10 -5.45
CA PRO A 104 -15.77 -26.02 -6.58
C PRO A 104 -16.89 -26.10 -7.61
N ASP A 105 -18.12 -25.95 -7.18
CA ASP A 105 -19.31 -26.08 -8.03
C ASP A 105 -19.87 -24.72 -8.50
N CYS A 106 -19.14 -23.63 -8.29
CA CYS A 106 -19.56 -22.29 -8.64
C CYS A 106 -18.73 -21.71 -9.81
N ASP A 107 -19.42 -21.10 -10.78
CA ASP A 107 -18.74 -20.39 -11.87
C ASP A 107 -18.19 -19.03 -11.37
N PRO A 108 -16.87 -18.80 -11.47
CA PRO A 108 -16.27 -17.50 -11.09
C PRO A 108 -16.86 -16.31 -11.87
N ASN A 109 -17.32 -16.51 -13.10
CA ASN A 109 -17.94 -15.45 -13.89
C ASN A 109 -19.28 -15.00 -13.32
N ASP A 110 -20.04 -15.91 -12.74
CA ASP A 110 -21.32 -15.58 -12.08
C ASP A 110 -21.07 -14.81 -10.78
N ILE A 111 -20.02 -15.15 -10.04
CA ILE A 111 -19.58 -14.40 -8.87
C ILE A 111 -19.16 -12.99 -9.31
N ALA A 112 -18.28 -12.86 -10.30
CA ALA A 112 -17.80 -11.57 -10.78
C ALA A 112 -18.95 -10.68 -11.30
N ARG A 113 -19.91 -11.25 -12.03
CA ARG A 113 -21.08 -10.49 -12.50
C ARG A 113 -21.89 -9.95 -11.32
N ARG A 114 -22.21 -10.79 -10.34
CA ARG A 114 -22.96 -10.39 -9.14
C ARG A 114 -22.25 -9.32 -8.32
N TRP A 115 -20.93 -9.40 -8.22
CA TRP A 115 -20.11 -8.38 -7.55
C TRP A 115 -20.14 -7.05 -8.30
N ARG A 116 -20.02 -7.06 -9.64
CA ARG A 116 -20.19 -5.84 -10.47
C ARG A 116 -21.57 -5.21 -10.28
N ASP A 117 -22.62 -6.04 -10.35
CA ASP A 117 -23.99 -5.56 -10.21
C ASP A 117 -24.25 -4.94 -8.82
N ARG A 118 -23.64 -5.52 -7.78
CA ARG A 118 -23.83 -5.05 -6.39
C ARG A 118 -22.96 -3.84 -6.04
N LEU A 119 -21.75 -3.75 -6.53
CA LEU A 119 -20.79 -2.72 -6.17
C LEU A 119 -20.79 -1.54 -7.15
N GLY A 120 -21.23 -1.74 -8.38
CA GLY A 120 -21.24 -0.68 -9.41
C GLY A 120 -19.88 -0.03 -9.56
N ASP A 121 -19.85 1.30 -9.50
CA ASP A 121 -18.64 2.10 -9.64
C ASP A 121 -17.75 2.12 -8.36
N ALA A 122 -18.20 1.49 -7.27
CA ALA A 122 -17.43 1.43 -6.02
C ALA A 122 -16.23 0.50 -6.08
N ALA A 123 -16.21 -0.45 -7.01
CA ALA A 123 -15.10 -1.40 -7.20
C ALA A 123 -14.94 -1.83 -8.66
N LEU A 124 -13.69 -2.05 -9.05
CA LEU A 124 -13.35 -2.71 -10.30
C LEU A 124 -13.33 -4.23 -10.06
N VAL A 125 -14.14 -4.98 -10.79
CA VAL A 125 -14.29 -6.44 -10.67
C VAL A 125 -14.00 -7.12 -11.99
#